data_73225bafabc1dd5d6ff73a344fc38b3b
#
_entry.id   73225bafabc1dd5d6ff73a344fc38b3b
#
_cell.length_a   1.000
_cell.length_b   1.000
_cell.length_c   1.000
_cell.angle_alpha   90.00
_cell.angle_beta   90.00
_cell.angle_gamma   90.00
#
_symmetry.space_group_name_H-M   'P 1'
#
loop_
_entity.id
_entity.type
_entity.pdbx_description
1 polymer ?
#
loop_
_entity_poly.entity_id
_entity_poly.type
_entity_poly.pdbx_seq_one_letter_code
_entity_poly.pdbx_strand_id
1 'polypeptide(L)'
;MTQYPFALYGAFSEASFGGCLGGVIDQASELSADQMLRIAKEVGAPATGFITDIDQDGVSVRFFSTLTEYPMCGHVTIALMTWLTERGWFVPETGESWKTRLRTPSSTSEVEICRREDGRTKVLLTLSPAVFEAAVVSAVGLAQILSVSQESFRDDLDMTVTTTD
;
A
#
# COMPACT_ATOMS: atom_id res chain seq x y z
N MET A 1 27.35 10.99 -6.24
CA MET A 1 26.47 9.83 -5.97
C MET A 1 25.21 10.38 -5.29
N THR A 2 24.04 10.23 -5.89
CA THR A 2 22.79 10.76 -5.32
C THR A 2 22.34 9.84 -4.17
N GLN A 3 22.01 10.41 -3.03
CA GLN A 3 21.50 9.71 -1.86
C GLN A 3 20.01 10.00 -1.72
N TYR A 4 19.22 8.99 -1.40
CA TYR A 4 17.79 9.11 -1.15
C TYR A 4 17.49 8.73 0.31
N PRO A 5 16.69 9.52 1.05
CA PRO A 5 16.21 9.12 2.37
C PRO A 5 15.40 7.83 2.26
N PHE A 6 15.69 6.87 3.16
CA PHE A 6 15.11 5.53 3.12
C PHE A 6 14.73 5.07 4.52
N ALA A 7 13.61 4.35 4.64
CA ALA A 7 13.21 3.65 5.84
C ALA A 7 12.44 2.35 5.54
N LEU A 8 12.38 1.48 6.56
CA LEU A 8 11.56 0.27 6.59
C LEU A 8 10.61 0.33 7.78
N TYR A 9 9.31 0.06 7.54
CA TYR A 9 8.28 0.00 8.57
C TYR A 9 7.51 -1.31 8.50
N GLY A 10 7.20 -1.89 9.67
CA GLY A 10 6.24 -2.98 9.79
C GLY A 10 4.83 -2.42 9.98
N ALA A 11 4.00 -2.43 8.94
CA ALA A 11 2.61 -1.99 9.00
C ALA A 11 1.69 -3.09 9.58
N PHE A 12 0.53 -2.70 10.13
CA PHE A 12 -0.48 -3.56 10.74
C PHE A 12 -0.02 -4.33 11.99
N SER A 13 1.01 -3.87 12.68
CA SER A 13 1.45 -4.48 13.94
C SER A 13 1.96 -3.42 14.91
N GLU A 14 1.71 -3.64 16.20
CA GLU A 14 2.32 -2.88 17.29
C GLU A 14 3.56 -3.59 17.88
N ALA A 15 3.78 -4.84 17.50
CA ALA A 15 4.92 -5.63 17.94
C ALA A 15 6.15 -5.36 17.06
N SER A 16 7.32 -5.24 17.69
CA SER A 16 8.59 -5.16 16.96
C SER A 16 8.78 -6.40 16.08
N PHE A 17 9.24 -6.19 14.85
CA PHE A 17 9.42 -7.24 13.82
C PHE A 17 8.13 -7.97 13.42
N GLY A 18 6.97 -7.41 13.75
CA GLY A 18 5.66 -7.89 13.30
C GLY A 18 5.16 -7.12 12.09
N GLY A 19 4.01 -7.56 11.56
CA GLY A 19 3.31 -6.89 10.48
C GLY A 19 3.89 -7.12 9.09
N CYS A 20 3.39 -6.32 8.13
CA CYS A 20 3.84 -6.36 6.75
C CYS A 20 4.91 -5.28 6.51
N LEU A 21 6.10 -5.70 6.06
CA LEU A 21 7.22 -4.80 5.84
C LEU A 21 7.00 -3.94 4.60
N GLY A 22 7.08 -2.62 4.75
CA GLY A 22 7.03 -1.65 3.67
C GLY A 22 8.29 -0.79 3.62
N GLY A 23 8.86 -0.63 2.42
CA GLY A 23 9.94 0.32 2.17
C GLY A 23 9.38 1.71 1.84
N VAL A 24 10.07 2.76 2.27
CA VAL A 24 9.77 4.16 1.92
C VAL A 24 11.04 4.81 1.40
N ILE A 25 10.98 5.35 0.18
CA ILE A 25 12.03 6.16 -0.43
C ILE A 25 11.48 7.57 -0.64
N ASP A 26 12.14 8.55 -0.09
CA ASP A 26 11.76 9.96 -0.23
C ASP A 26 12.58 10.65 -1.32
N GLN A 27 12.10 11.82 -1.80
CA GLN A 27 12.75 12.66 -2.83
C GLN A 27 13.00 11.91 -4.16
N ALA A 28 12.04 11.06 -4.56
CA ALA A 28 12.18 10.16 -5.70
C ALA A 28 11.70 10.77 -7.04
N SER A 29 11.45 12.09 -7.13
CA SER A 29 10.90 12.77 -8.31
C SER A 29 11.71 12.52 -9.58
N GLU A 30 13.04 12.44 -9.47
CA GLU A 30 13.95 12.26 -10.61
C GLU A 30 14.17 10.79 -11.00
N LEU A 31 13.61 9.83 -10.25
CA LEU A 31 13.77 8.42 -10.55
C LEU A 31 12.81 7.97 -11.65
N SER A 32 13.33 7.28 -12.66
CA SER A 32 12.51 6.58 -13.65
C SER A 32 11.85 5.33 -13.04
N ALA A 33 10.80 4.82 -13.67
CA ALA A 33 10.13 3.57 -13.25
C ALA A 33 11.12 2.39 -13.15
N ASP A 34 12.03 2.25 -14.13
CA ASP A 34 13.04 1.20 -14.13
C ASP A 34 14.01 1.33 -12.96
N GLN A 35 14.40 2.56 -12.60
CA GLN A 35 15.25 2.81 -11.44
C GLN A 35 14.51 2.48 -10.14
N MET A 36 13.25 2.90 -9.99
CA MET A 36 12.42 2.58 -8.84
C MET A 36 12.26 1.06 -8.68
N LEU A 37 12.00 0.33 -9.77
CA LEU A 37 11.88 -1.12 -9.75
C LEU A 37 13.20 -1.80 -9.32
N ARG A 38 14.34 -1.33 -9.80
CA ARG A 38 15.66 -1.85 -9.40
C ARG A 38 15.93 -1.61 -7.92
N ILE A 39 15.63 -0.39 -7.44
CA ILE A 39 15.76 -0.06 -6.01
C ILE A 39 14.84 -0.93 -5.17
N ALA A 40 13.57 -1.12 -5.57
CA ALA A 40 12.63 -1.99 -4.85
C ALA A 40 13.14 -3.44 -4.75
N LYS A 41 13.80 -3.96 -5.79
CA LYS A 41 14.44 -5.28 -5.78
C LYS A 41 15.59 -5.35 -4.77
N GLU A 42 16.45 -4.34 -4.71
CA GLU A 42 17.55 -4.28 -3.75
C GLU A 42 17.07 -4.11 -2.31
N VAL A 43 15.99 -3.33 -2.09
CA VAL A 43 15.31 -3.19 -0.78
C VAL A 43 14.77 -4.52 -0.30
N GLY A 44 14.21 -5.34 -1.19
CA GLY A 44 13.71 -6.68 -0.89
C GLY A 44 12.44 -6.71 0.00
N ALA A 45 11.81 -5.57 0.29
CA ALA A 45 10.53 -5.52 0.96
C ALA A 45 9.40 -6.01 0.02
N PRO A 46 8.28 -6.57 0.53
CA PRO A 46 7.14 -6.95 -0.27
C PRO A 46 6.65 -5.86 -1.21
N ALA A 47 6.70 -4.60 -0.75
CA ALA A 47 6.53 -3.42 -1.58
C ALA A 47 7.30 -2.22 -1.03
N THR A 48 7.63 -1.27 -1.92
CA THR A 48 8.31 -0.01 -1.62
C THR A 48 7.55 1.15 -2.24
N GLY A 49 7.28 2.20 -1.46
CA GLY A 49 6.69 3.46 -1.90
C GLY A 49 7.76 4.51 -2.17
N PHE A 50 7.67 5.13 -3.32
CA PHE A 50 8.55 6.19 -3.76
C PHE A 50 7.79 7.52 -3.73
N ILE A 51 8.17 8.41 -2.82
CA ILE A 51 7.56 9.72 -2.68
C ILE A 51 8.16 10.62 -3.76
N THR A 52 7.31 11.07 -4.70
CA THR A 52 7.73 11.89 -5.82
C THR A 52 7.41 13.37 -5.64
N ASP A 53 6.41 13.70 -4.83
CA ASP A 53 6.04 15.07 -4.51
C ASP A 53 5.25 15.13 -3.20
N ILE A 54 5.37 16.24 -2.47
CA ILE A 54 4.63 16.51 -1.23
C ILE A 54 4.22 17.98 -1.23
N ASP A 55 2.94 18.24 -0.95
CA ASP A 55 2.42 19.59 -0.72
C ASP A 55 1.45 19.61 0.47
N GLN A 56 0.80 20.75 0.74
CA GLN A 56 -0.14 20.90 1.85
C GLN A 56 -1.41 20.06 1.69
N ASP A 57 -1.77 19.71 0.45
CA ASP A 57 -2.99 18.96 0.11
C ASP A 57 -2.76 17.45 0.07
N GLY A 58 -1.50 17.00 -0.05
CA GLY A 58 -1.22 15.57 -0.11
C GLY A 58 0.17 15.17 -0.55
N VAL A 59 0.30 13.89 -0.85
CA VAL A 59 1.56 13.26 -1.28
C VAL A 59 1.36 12.48 -2.56
N SER A 60 2.30 12.58 -3.49
CA SER A 60 2.36 11.81 -4.72
C SER A 60 3.33 10.65 -4.57
N VAL A 61 2.87 9.43 -4.86
CA VAL A 61 3.61 8.21 -4.59
C VAL A 61 3.47 7.22 -5.75
N ARG A 62 4.53 6.47 -5.98
CA ARG A 62 4.52 5.27 -6.83
C ARG A 62 4.90 4.05 -6.00
N PHE A 63 4.18 2.96 -6.18
CA PHE A 63 4.39 1.72 -5.42
C PHE A 63 4.97 0.63 -6.29
N PHE A 64 6.03 -0.01 -5.82
CA PHE A 64 6.69 -1.09 -6.54
C PHE A 64 6.87 -2.31 -5.62
N SER A 65 6.51 -3.50 -6.13
CA SER A 65 7.02 -4.74 -5.59
C SER A 65 8.44 -5.00 -6.12
N THR A 66 8.99 -6.15 -5.82
CA THR A 66 10.24 -6.60 -6.45
C THR A 66 10.07 -7.00 -7.92
N LEU A 67 8.84 -7.03 -8.46
CA LEU A 67 8.53 -7.49 -9.81
C LEU A 67 7.89 -6.42 -10.70
N THR A 68 6.98 -5.60 -10.14
CA THR A 68 6.16 -4.67 -10.93
C THR A 68 5.71 -3.47 -10.10
N GLU A 69 5.24 -2.44 -10.79
CA GLU A 69 4.53 -1.31 -10.19
C GLU A 69 3.09 -1.72 -9.82
N TYR A 70 2.61 -1.24 -8.68
CA TYR A 70 1.24 -1.41 -8.21
C TYR A 70 0.45 -0.10 -8.30
N PRO A 71 -0.84 -0.15 -8.63
CA PRO A 71 -1.69 1.04 -8.64
C PRO A 71 -1.87 1.64 -7.24
N MET A 72 -1.85 0.78 -6.19
CA MET A 72 -1.98 1.17 -4.79
C MET A 72 -1.44 0.08 -3.87
N CYS A 73 -0.94 0.46 -2.68
CA CYS A 73 -0.42 -0.49 -1.70
C CYS A 73 -0.73 -0.04 -0.26
N GLY A 74 -1.68 -0.72 0.41
CA GLY A 74 -2.19 -0.31 1.73
C GLY A 74 -1.12 -0.30 2.82
N HIS A 75 -0.33 -1.38 2.99
CA HIS A 75 0.69 -1.44 4.05
C HIS A 75 1.81 -0.41 3.85
N VAL A 76 2.20 -0.15 2.60
CA VAL A 76 3.19 0.88 2.32
C VAL A 76 2.60 2.29 2.49
N THR A 77 1.31 2.49 2.24
CA THR A 77 0.63 3.77 2.57
C THR A 77 0.71 4.07 4.06
N ILE A 78 0.48 3.08 4.92
CA ILE A 78 0.64 3.24 6.38
C ILE A 78 2.10 3.59 6.72
N ALA A 79 3.06 2.88 6.14
CA ALA A 79 4.49 3.12 6.35
C ALA A 79 4.89 4.55 5.96
N LEU A 80 4.53 5.00 4.76
CA LEU A 80 4.91 6.32 4.26
C LEU A 80 4.21 7.47 5.02
N MET A 81 2.94 7.31 5.42
CA MET A 81 2.26 8.33 6.21
C MET A 81 2.86 8.43 7.62
N THR A 82 3.27 7.32 8.22
CA THR A 82 4.03 7.32 9.48
C THR A 82 5.38 8.04 9.29
N TRP A 83 6.13 7.70 8.24
CA TRP A 83 7.38 8.37 7.87
C TRP A 83 7.21 9.90 7.74
N LEU A 84 6.16 10.34 7.05
CA LEU A 84 5.87 11.76 6.83
C LEU A 84 5.48 12.47 8.13
N THR A 85 4.64 11.85 8.95
CA THR A 85 4.21 12.40 10.25
C THR A 85 5.40 12.59 11.21
N GLU A 86 6.33 11.64 11.26
CA GLU A 86 7.56 11.75 12.05
C GLU A 86 8.48 12.89 11.58
N ARG A 87 8.29 13.39 10.35
CA ARG A 87 9.02 14.51 9.74
C ARG A 87 8.25 15.82 9.75
N GLY A 88 7.12 15.85 10.43
CA GLY A 88 6.34 17.07 10.62
C GLY A 88 5.32 17.35 9.50
N TRP A 89 5.10 16.40 8.56
CA TRP A 89 4.05 16.51 7.57
C TRP A 89 2.73 15.93 8.11
N PHE A 90 1.61 16.59 7.83
CA PHE A 90 0.27 16.10 8.15
C PHE A 90 0.08 15.67 9.60
N VAL A 91 0.67 16.43 10.55
CA VAL A 91 0.65 16.11 11.98
C VAL A 91 -0.59 16.70 12.64
N PRO A 92 -1.59 15.87 13.02
CA PRO A 92 -2.72 16.36 13.81
C PRO A 92 -2.32 16.62 15.27
N GLU A 93 -3.11 17.43 15.97
CA GLU A 93 -3.03 17.53 17.43
C GLU A 93 -3.46 16.22 18.09
N THR A 94 -3.07 15.99 19.34
CA THR A 94 -3.43 14.78 20.07
C THR A 94 -4.94 14.68 20.23
N GLY A 95 -5.53 13.56 19.79
CA GLY A 95 -6.98 13.34 19.78
C GLY A 95 -7.70 13.88 18.55
N GLU A 96 -7.00 14.56 17.66
CA GLU A 96 -7.56 15.05 16.40
C GLU A 96 -7.12 14.19 15.20
N SER A 97 -7.71 14.49 14.04
CA SER A 97 -7.32 13.86 12.77
C SER A 97 -6.99 14.91 11.71
N TRP A 98 -6.11 14.52 10.79
CA TRP A 98 -5.75 15.29 9.61
C TRP A 98 -6.12 14.50 8.36
N LYS A 99 -6.91 15.10 7.46
CA LYS A 99 -7.26 14.49 6.18
C LYS A 99 -6.35 15.05 5.09
N THR A 100 -5.80 14.14 4.30
CA THR A 100 -4.90 14.46 3.19
C THR A 100 -5.16 13.52 2.02
N ARG A 101 -4.49 13.76 0.89
CA ARG A 101 -4.65 12.98 -0.33
C ARG A 101 -3.40 12.17 -0.65
N LEU A 102 -3.60 10.91 -0.95
CA LEU A 102 -2.60 10.05 -1.57
C LEU A 102 -2.86 10.02 -3.07
N ARG A 103 -1.92 10.54 -3.84
CA ARG A 103 -1.98 10.58 -5.31
C ARG A 103 -1.06 9.51 -5.87
N THR A 104 -1.60 8.64 -6.71
CA THR A 104 -0.84 7.66 -7.50
C THR A 104 -1.04 7.95 -8.99
N PRO A 105 -0.28 7.35 -9.90
CA PRO A 105 -0.49 7.54 -11.35
C PRO A 105 -1.90 7.15 -11.81
N SER A 106 -2.58 6.25 -11.09
CA SER A 106 -3.89 5.70 -11.48
C SER A 106 -5.06 6.26 -10.68
N SER A 107 -4.84 6.85 -9.49
CA SER A 107 -5.93 7.26 -8.61
C SER A 107 -5.52 8.30 -7.58
N THR A 108 -6.53 8.90 -6.94
CA THR A 108 -6.37 9.72 -5.74
C THR A 108 -7.29 9.19 -4.65
N SER A 109 -6.74 8.88 -3.49
CA SER A 109 -7.46 8.37 -2.33
C SER A 109 -7.36 9.33 -1.16
N GLU A 110 -8.41 9.39 -0.31
CA GLU A 110 -8.34 10.11 0.95
C GLU A 110 -7.64 9.26 2.00
N VAL A 111 -6.73 9.88 2.72
CA VAL A 111 -6.05 9.30 3.88
C VAL A 111 -6.31 10.17 5.09
N GLU A 112 -6.72 9.55 6.20
CA GLU A 112 -6.90 10.21 7.47
C GLU A 112 -5.81 9.74 8.45
N ILE A 113 -5.15 10.70 9.08
CA ILE A 113 -4.08 10.48 10.04
C ILE A 113 -4.60 10.94 11.39
N CYS A 114 -4.60 10.04 12.38
CA CYS A 114 -5.00 10.34 13.74
C CYS A 114 -3.79 10.19 14.67
N ARG A 115 -3.63 11.12 15.61
CA ARG A 115 -2.63 11.00 16.66
C ARG A 115 -3.29 10.49 17.94
N ARG A 116 -2.86 9.31 18.37
CA ARG A 116 -3.36 8.67 19.58
C ARG A 116 -2.78 9.34 20.83
N GLU A 117 -3.44 9.15 21.99
CA GLU A 117 -2.96 9.66 23.29
C GLU A 117 -1.59 9.10 23.68
N ASP A 118 -1.24 7.89 23.25
CA ASP A 118 0.05 7.25 23.45
C ASP A 118 1.16 7.78 22.50
N GLY A 119 0.84 8.81 21.69
CA GLY A 119 1.74 9.45 20.72
C GLY A 119 1.91 8.69 19.40
N ARG A 120 1.30 7.51 19.25
CA ARG A 120 1.37 6.73 18.00
C ARG A 120 0.48 7.32 16.92
N THR A 121 0.89 7.09 15.69
CA THR A 121 0.12 7.45 14.49
C THR A 121 -0.78 6.30 14.08
N LYS A 122 -2.06 6.58 13.85
CA LYS A 122 -3.02 5.68 13.21
C LYS A 122 -3.34 6.25 11.84
N VAL A 123 -3.23 5.43 10.82
CA VAL A 123 -3.53 5.80 9.43
C VAL A 123 -4.76 5.04 8.96
N LEU A 124 -5.73 5.75 8.40
CA LEU A 124 -6.95 5.22 7.82
C LEU A 124 -6.92 5.56 6.32
N LEU A 125 -7.05 4.54 5.48
CA LEU A 125 -7.12 4.68 4.03
C LEU A 125 -8.53 4.35 3.57
N THR A 126 -9.16 5.29 2.87
CA THR A 126 -10.46 5.06 2.24
C THR A 126 -10.25 4.38 0.89
N LEU A 127 -10.75 3.17 0.75
CA LEU A 127 -10.70 2.40 -0.48
C LEU A 127 -12.00 2.54 -1.25
N SER A 128 -11.93 2.48 -2.58
CA SER A 128 -13.12 2.32 -3.42
C SER A 128 -13.82 0.99 -3.11
N PRO A 129 -15.15 0.92 -3.15
CA PRO A 129 -15.87 -0.33 -3.01
C PRO A 129 -15.39 -1.35 -4.06
N ALA A 130 -15.25 -2.61 -3.64
CA ALA A 130 -14.95 -3.69 -4.57
C ALA A 130 -16.15 -3.89 -5.53
N VAL A 131 -15.85 -4.03 -6.80
CA VAL A 131 -16.83 -4.41 -7.82
C VAL A 131 -16.78 -5.92 -7.96
N PHE A 132 -17.93 -6.58 -7.76
CA PHE A 132 -18.03 -8.03 -7.91
C PHE A 132 -18.80 -8.34 -9.19
N GLU A 133 -18.20 -9.14 -10.05
CA GLU A 133 -18.85 -9.68 -11.25
C GLU A 133 -19.09 -11.18 -11.10
N ALA A 134 -20.11 -11.69 -11.77
CA ALA A 134 -20.36 -13.12 -11.75
C ALA A 134 -19.18 -13.86 -12.37
N ALA A 135 -18.61 -14.82 -11.63
CA ALA A 135 -17.50 -15.60 -12.14
C ALA A 135 -17.93 -16.49 -13.31
N VAL A 136 -17.24 -16.37 -14.44
CA VAL A 136 -17.42 -17.27 -15.60
C VAL A 136 -16.59 -18.56 -15.43
N VAL A 137 -15.89 -18.71 -14.31
CA VAL A 137 -14.99 -19.83 -14.05
C VAL A 137 -15.74 -20.94 -13.32
N SER A 138 -15.77 -22.13 -13.88
CA SER A 138 -16.37 -23.31 -13.24
C SER A 138 -15.49 -23.85 -12.10
N ALA A 139 -16.10 -24.49 -11.09
CA ALA A 139 -15.37 -25.17 -10.02
C ALA A 139 -14.33 -26.17 -10.55
N VAL A 140 -14.64 -26.85 -11.66
CA VAL A 140 -13.71 -27.76 -12.36
C VAL A 140 -12.48 -27.02 -12.87
N GLY A 141 -12.67 -25.87 -13.52
CA GLY A 141 -11.57 -25.05 -14.04
C GLY A 141 -10.67 -24.53 -12.91
N LEU A 142 -11.27 -24.06 -11.82
CA LEU A 142 -10.50 -23.63 -10.64
C LEU A 142 -9.73 -24.78 -9.98
N ALA A 143 -10.35 -25.95 -9.82
CA ALA A 143 -9.70 -27.14 -9.27
C ALA A 143 -8.45 -27.53 -10.08
N GLN A 144 -8.53 -27.46 -11.42
CA GLN A 144 -7.39 -27.73 -12.31
C GLN A 144 -6.26 -26.69 -12.13
N ILE A 145 -6.60 -25.39 -12.11
CA ILE A 145 -5.61 -24.31 -11.96
C ILE A 145 -4.90 -24.41 -10.60
N LEU A 146 -5.65 -24.67 -9.53
CA LEU A 146 -5.14 -24.76 -8.17
C LEU A 146 -4.51 -26.11 -7.83
N SER A 147 -4.61 -27.11 -8.73
CA SER A 147 -4.14 -28.48 -8.51
C SER A 147 -4.73 -29.12 -7.25
N VAL A 148 -6.03 -28.89 -7.02
CA VAL A 148 -6.79 -29.46 -5.90
C VAL A 148 -7.95 -30.34 -6.42
N SER A 149 -8.52 -31.20 -5.53
CA SER A 149 -9.72 -31.95 -5.87
C SER A 149 -10.93 -31.03 -6.01
N GLN A 150 -11.83 -31.33 -6.95
CA GLN A 150 -13.09 -30.60 -7.09
C GLN A 150 -13.94 -30.66 -5.82
N GLU A 151 -13.84 -31.75 -5.05
CA GLU A 151 -14.53 -31.93 -3.77
C GLU A 151 -14.04 -30.97 -2.67
N SER A 152 -12.91 -30.27 -2.91
CA SER A 152 -12.40 -29.22 -2.02
C SER A 152 -13.22 -27.92 -2.08
N PHE A 153 -14.10 -27.77 -3.09
CA PHE A 153 -14.99 -26.62 -3.22
C PHE A 153 -16.35 -26.94 -2.58
N ARG A 154 -16.88 -25.96 -1.86
CA ARG A 154 -18.22 -26.06 -1.28
C ARG A 154 -19.24 -25.62 -2.30
N ASP A 155 -20.28 -26.42 -2.51
CA ASP A 155 -21.37 -26.13 -3.46
C ASP A 155 -22.29 -24.99 -2.98
N ASP A 156 -22.23 -24.64 -1.69
CA ASP A 156 -23.04 -23.59 -1.05
C ASP A 156 -22.38 -22.20 -1.05
N LEU A 157 -21.21 -22.05 -1.66
CA LEU A 157 -20.53 -20.77 -1.79
C LEU A 157 -20.61 -20.23 -3.22
N ASP A 158 -21.15 -19.04 -3.35
CA ASP A 158 -21.04 -18.29 -4.59
C ASP A 158 -19.58 -17.95 -4.85
N MET A 159 -19.08 -18.41 -6.01
CA MET A 159 -17.74 -18.04 -6.46
C MET A 159 -17.81 -16.69 -7.15
N THR A 160 -17.18 -15.69 -6.53
CA THR A 160 -16.99 -14.36 -7.11
C THR A 160 -15.52 -14.11 -7.38
N VAL A 161 -15.21 -13.54 -8.53
CA VAL A 161 -13.87 -13.08 -8.87
C VAL A 161 -13.87 -11.56 -8.85
N THR A 162 -12.93 -10.97 -8.15
CA THR A 162 -12.68 -9.53 -8.21
C THR A 162 -11.78 -9.26 -9.41
N THR A 163 -12.28 -8.52 -10.39
CA THR A 163 -11.44 -7.98 -11.46
C THR A 163 -10.99 -6.58 -11.05
N THR A 164 -9.71 -6.33 -11.09
CA THR A 164 -9.15 -4.97 -11.05
C THR A 164 -8.74 -4.63 -12.46
N ASP A 165 -9.43 -3.67 -13.08
CA ASP A 165 -8.99 -3.03 -14.32
C ASP A 165 -7.72 -2.19 -14.08
#